data_d20a1070c2e41a4389dc260d3676e4a9
#
_entry.id   d20a1070c2e41a4389dc260d3676e4a9
#
_cell.length_a   1.000
_cell.length_b   1.000
_cell.length_c   1.000
_cell.angle_alpha   90.00
_cell.angle_beta   90.00
_cell.angle_gamma   90.00
#
_symmetry.space_group_name_H-M   'P 1'
#
loop_
_entity.id
_entity.type
_entity.pdbx_description
1 polymer ?
#
loop_
_entity_poly.entity_id
_entity_poly.type
_entity_poly.pdbx_seq_one_letter_code
_entity_poly.pdbx_strand_id
1 'polypeptide(L)'
;MLTCITGVGNNNFGCLMSKFIPDYSFQNTSSCFPLYWYEENKNPQASLFDDAGTSRYIRRDSVTDWILKEVRYRFGGSRSITKEHTFYYVYELLHSTQYSERFADDLKKSLPRIPIVDNMQTTGQDGDYAFFATMPMLAYRFFGVKVSGDIDIWQSEWTDATYQHFAMEKMRFAKVRDEKGKLVADKSKIIYNGHITIENIPLKAYEHIVNGKSALERVMERYTVTINKAFQIKNGPNDWQKEHEQPRYILDLLLSVITLSCKTVDIINALPKLNM
;
A
#
# COMPACT_ATOMS: atom_id res chain seq x y z
N MET A 1 7.85 2.61 10.31
CA MET A 1 6.73 2.86 9.38
C MET A 1 6.88 4.27 8.85
N LEU A 2 6.64 4.47 7.56
CA LEU A 2 6.79 5.75 6.87
C LEU A 2 5.54 6.03 6.04
N THR A 3 5.02 7.25 6.13
CA THR A 3 4.00 7.75 5.19
C THR A 3 4.71 8.50 4.07
N CYS A 4 4.53 8.04 2.84
CA CYS A 4 5.16 8.60 1.65
C CYS A 4 4.12 9.34 0.83
N ILE A 5 4.36 10.62 0.57
CA ILE A 5 3.43 11.53 -0.10
C ILE A 5 4.05 11.98 -1.42
N THR A 6 3.28 11.88 -2.50
CA THR A 6 3.63 12.41 -3.82
C THR A 6 2.55 13.40 -4.28
N GLY A 7 2.84 14.18 -5.31
CA GLY A 7 1.87 15.11 -5.91
C GLY A 7 2.35 16.55 -5.99
N VAL A 8 3.44 16.90 -5.31
CA VAL A 8 4.04 18.24 -5.43
C VAL A 8 4.66 18.37 -6.83
N GLY A 9 4.31 19.44 -7.52
CA GLY A 9 4.64 19.64 -8.92
C GLY A 9 3.51 19.17 -9.86
N ASN A 10 3.85 18.58 -11.00
CA ASN A 10 2.86 18.14 -12.00
C ASN A 10 2.36 16.69 -11.80
N ASN A 11 2.63 16.10 -10.65
CA ASN A 11 2.22 14.74 -10.35
C ASN A 11 0.83 14.69 -9.71
N ASN A 12 0.09 13.60 -9.92
CA ASN A 12 -1.13 13.36 -9.17
C ASN A 12 -0.80 13.11 -7.70
N PHE A 13 -1.62 13.71 -6.81
CA PHE A 13 -1.51 13.46 -5.38
C PHE A 13 -1.70 11.97 -5.08
N GLY A 14 -0.87 11.46 -4.18
CA GLY A 14 -0.95 10.09 -3.69
C GLY A 14 -0.26 9.96 -2.34
N CYS A 15 -0.76 9.04 -1.54
CA CYS A 15 -0.19 8.72 -0.23
C CYS A 15 -0.10 7.20 -0.09
N LEU A 16 1.06 6.71 0.32
CA LEU A 16 1.27 5.28 0.64
C LEU A 16 2.04 5.14 1.93
N MET A 17 1.80 4.02 2.61
CA MET A 17 2.54 3.66 3.82
C MET A 17 3.52 2.54 3.53
N SER A 18 4.75 2.65 4.04
CA SER A 18 5.79 1.64 3.89
C SER A 18 6.36 1.23 5.25
N LYS A 19 6.70 -0.04 5.38
CA LYS A 19 7.43 -0.60 6.52
C LYS A 19 8.94 -0.44 6.35
N PHE A 20 9.40 -0.31 5.11
CA PHE A 20 10.80 -0.22 4.72
C PHE A 20 11.11 1.17 4.21
N ILE A 21 12.37 1.55 4.24
CA ILE A 21 12.85 2.77 3.61
C ILE A 21 12.70 2.59 2.10
N PRO A 22 11.85 3.40 1.43
CA PRO A 22 11.66 3.30 -0.01
C PRO A 22 12.86 3.85 -0.76
N ASP A 23 13.05 3.42 -2.00
CA ASP A 23 14.03 4.02 -2.89
C ASP A 23 13.61 5.42 -3.37
N TYR A 24 14.54 6.13 -4.00
CA TYR A 24 14.31 7.48 -4.52
C TYR A 24 13.17 7.57 -5.55
N SER A 25 12.97 6.50 -6.33
CA SER A 25 11.95 6.44 -7.39
C SER A 25 10.59 5.98 -6.89
N PHE A 26 10.47 5.69 -5.61
CA PHE A 26 9.19 5.26 -5.02
C PHE A 26 8.13 6.36 -5.23
N GLN A 27 7.05 6.01 -5.91
CA GLN A 27 5.98 6.95 -6.26
C GLN A 27 6.44 8.23 -7.01
N ASN A 28 7.44 8.15 -7.88
CA ASN A 28 7.94 9.32 -8.62
C ASN A 28 8.35 10.48 -7.68
N THR A 29 9.40 10.28 -6.90
CA THR A 29 9.94 11.30 -5.98
C THR A 29 8.98 11.70 -4.86
N SER A 30 8.68 10.79 -3.95
CA SER A 30 7.84 11.07 -2.79
C SER A 30 8.64 11.66 -1.63
N SER A 31 7.99 12.51 -0.83
CA SER A 31 8.47 12.90 0.50
C SER A 31 7.99 11.88 1.52
N CYS A 32 8.89 11.32 2.31
CA CYS A 32 8.58 10.28 3.28
C CYS A 32 8.72 10.77 4.72
N PHE A 33 7.70 10.54 5.52
CA PHE A 33 7.60 10.97 6.91
C PHE A 33 7.56 9.74 7.81
N PRO A 34 8.58 9.52 8.68
CA PRO A 34 8.62 8.35 9.55
C PRO A 34 7.71 8.52 10.77
N LEU A 35 7.20 7.41 11.31
CA LEU A 35 6.58 7.37 12.63
C LEU A 35 7.63 7.50 13.73
N TYR A 36 8.79 6.87 13.53
CA TYR A 36 9.93 6.91 14.43
C TYR A 36 11.20 7.25 13.66
N TRP A 37 12.09 7.99 14.32
CA TRP A 37 13.45 8.20 13.84
C TRP A 37 14.46 7.79 14.93
N TYR A 38 15.71 7.64 14.56
CA TYR A 38 16.73 7.11 15.44
C TYR A 38 17.92 8.05 15.47
N GLU A 39 18.38 8.40 16.66
CA GLU A 39 19.61 9.16 16.86
C GLU A 39 20.69 8.27 17.46
N GLU A 40 21.95 8.56 17.16
CA GLU A 40 23.07 7.85 17.74
C GLU A 40 23.20 8.17 19.23
N ASN A 41 23.28 7.12 20.04
CA ASN A 41 23.49 7.28 21.48
C ASN A 41 24.94 7.69 21.76
N LYS A 42 25.17 8.98 22.03
CA LYS A 42 26.50 9.51 22.28
C LYS A 42 27.07 9.12 23.65
N ASN A 43 26.25 8.65 24.58
CA ASN A 43 26.66 8.19 25.91
C ASN A 43 26.05 6.81 26.22
N PRO A 44 26.60 5.73 25.66
CA PRO A 44 26.14 4.38 25.96
C PRO A 44 26.67 3.96 27.36
N GLN A 45 26.28 4.62 28.42
CA GLN A 45 26.50 4.10 29.77
C GLN A 45 25.50 2.96 29.99
N ALA A 46 26.00 1.73 30.00
CA ALA A 46 25.24 0.60 30.42
C ALA A 46 24.77 0.81 31.86
N SER A 47 23.47 0.99 32.07
CA SER A 47 22.88 0.81 33.39
C SER A 47 23.00 -0.67 33.74
N LEU A 48 23.48 -0.96 34.93
CA LEU A 48 23.65 -2.35 35.44
C LEU A 48 22.32 -3.11 35.51
N PHE A 49 21.18 -2.44 35.28
CA PHE A 49 19.81 -2.93 35.37
C PHE A 49 19.03 -2.92 34.04
N ASP A 50 19.65 -2.46 32.94
CA ASP A 50 19.05 -2.54 31.63
C ASP A 50 19.39 -3.86 30.96
N ASP A 51 18.44 -4.79 30.90
CA ASP A 51 18.50 -6.03 30.12
C ASP A 51 18.57 -5.79 28.58
N ALA A 52 18.35 -4.58 28.13
CA ALA A 52 18.55 -4.15 26.76
C ALA A 52 19.99 -3.66 26.61
N GLY A 53 20.88 -4.54 26.17
CA GLY A 53 22.26 -4.19 25.82
C GLY A 53 22.33 -2.87 25.11
N THR A 54 23.29 -2.03 25.49
CA THR A 54 23.61 -0.68 25.01
C THR A 54 23.22 -0.48 23.56
N SER A 55 21.96 -0.07 23.31
CA SER A 55 21.52 0.19 21.96
C SER A 55 22.32 1.38 21.42
N ARG A 56 23.02 1.19 20.32
CA ARG A 56 23.73 2.22 19.59
C ARG A 56 22.83 3.40 19.20
N TYR A 57 21.52 3.15 19.11
CA TYR A 57 20.54 4.12 18.64
C TYR A 57 19.39 4.28 19.64
N ILE A 58 19.00 5.55 19.86
CA ILE A 58 17.83 5.92 20.66
C ILE A 58 16.67 6.19 19.71
N ARG A 59 15.55 5.49 19.90
CA ARG A 59 14.31 5.71 19.14
C ARG A 59 13.61 6.97 19.64
N ARG A 60 13.21 7.83 18.70
CA ARG A 60 12.43 9.04 18.93
C ARG A 60 11.14 9.00 18.12
N ASP A 61 10.08 9.58 18.69
CA ASP A 61 8.81 9.76 17.98
C ASP A 61 8.89 10.97 17.05
N SER A 62 8.35 10.85 15.83
CA SER A 62 8.24 12.00 14.92
C SER A 62 7.06 12.89 15.25
N VAL A 63 6.00 12.31 15.83
CA VAL A 63 4.86 13.08 16.34
C VAL A 63 5.25 13.73 17.67
N THR A 64 5.20 15.06 17.71
CA THR A 64 5.59 15.83 18.91
C THR A 64 4.53 15.73 20.01
N ASP A 65 4.96 15.95 21.27
CA ASP A 65 4.04 16.00 22.41
C ASP A 65 3.03 17.15 22.30
N TRP A 66 3.45 18.26 21.67
CA TRP A 66 2.58 19.38 21.42
C TRP A 66 1.41 18.99 20.50
N ILE A 67 1.66 18.34 19.37
CA ILE A 67 0.61 17.85 18.46
C ILE A 67 -0.30 16.86 19.18
N LEU A 68 0.26 15.91 19.93
CA LEU A 68 -0.53 14.94 20.69
C LEU A 68 -1.46 15.64 21.70
N LYS A 69 -0.96 16.67 22.38
CA LYS A 69 -1.77 17.45 23.33
C LYS A 69 -2.90 18.17 22.63
N GLU A 70 -2.66 18.79 21.47
CA GLU A 70 -3.65 19.50 20.68
C GLU A 70 -4.72 18.53 20.16
N VAL A 71 -4.32 17.37 19.61
CA VAL A 71 -5.25 16.32 19.18
C VAL A 71 -6.11 15.85 20.35
N ARG A 72 -5.50 15.51 21.48
CA ARG A 72 -6.26 15.11 22.69
C ARG A 72 -7.26 16.16 23.14
N TYR A 73 -6.88 17.43 23.13
CA TYR A 73 -7.77 18.54 23.51
C TYR A 73 -9.00 18.60 22.61
N ARG A 74 -8.81 18.50 21.28
CA ARG A 74 -9.91 18.51 20.29
C ARG A 74 -10.83 17.29 20.43
N PHE A 75 -10.30 16.16 20.86
CA PHE A 75 -11.08 14.93 21.07
C PHE A 75 -11.50 14.71 22.54
N GLY A 76 -11.91 15.77 23.22
CA GLY A 76 -12.49 15.69 24.57
C GLY A 76 -11.51 15.26 25.66
N GLY A 77 -10.20 15.43 25.46
CA GLY A 77 -9.17 15.12 26.45
C GLY A 77 -8.85 13.63 26.62
N SER A 78 -9.27 12.78 25.70
CA SER A 78 -9.07 11.34 25.79
C SER A 78 -7.57 10.97 25.88
N ARG A 79 -7.19 10.31 26.99
CA ARG A 79 -5.83 9.81 27.20
C ARG A 79 -5.50 8.55 26.38
N SER A 80 -6.52 7.88 25.81
CA SER A 80 -6.32 6.71 24.96
C SER A 80 -5.68 7.04 23.60
N ILE A 81 -5.74 8.32 23.17
CA ILE A 81 -5.11 8.76 21.93
C ILE A 81 -3.61 8.78 22.11
N THR A 82 -2.89 8.05 21.24
CA THR A 82 -1.44 7.93 21.20
C THR A 82 -0.83 8.71 20.03
N LYS A 83 0.50 8.77 19.96
CA LYS A 83 1.21 9.34 18.82
C LYS A 83 1.02 8.51 17.54
N GLU A 84 0.92 7.20 17.69
CA GLU A 84 0.60 6.29 16.58
C GLU A 84 -0.80 6.59 16.02
N HIS A 85 -1.81 6.76 16.88
CA HIS A 85 -3.16 7.15 16.45
C HIS A 85 -3.12 8.47 15.67
N THR A 86 -2.35 9.45 16.11
CA THR A 86 -2.18 10.74 15.42
C THR A 86 -1.52 10.55 14.04
N PHE A 87 -0.51 9.67 13.95
CA PHE A 87 0.15 9.35 12.69
C PHE A 87 -0.80 8.68 11.69
N TYR A 88 -1.61 7.72 12.15
CA TYR A 88 -2.60 7.03 11.30
C TYR A 88 -3.74 7.96 10.89
N TYR A 89 -4.19 8.86 11.77
CA TYR A 89 -5.14 9.91 11.41
C TYR A 89 -4.68 10.74 10.21
N VAL A 90 -3.41 11.15 10.18
CA VAL A 90 -2.85 11.86 9.02
C VAL A 90 -2.98 11.01 7.75
N TYR A 91 -2.65 9.73 7.83
CA TYR A 91 -2.76 8.83 6.69
C TYR A 91 -4.19 8.68 6.18
N GLU A 92 -5.17 8.49 7.08
CA GLU A 92 -6.60 8.39 6.76
C GLU A 92 -7.12 9.68 6.10
N LEU A 93 -6.81 10.84 6.69
CA LEU A 93 -7.20 12.13 6.15
C LEU A 93 -6.71 12.32 4.70
N LEU A 94 -5.47 11.93 4.42
CA LEU A 94 -4.88 12.03 3.09
C LEU A 94 -5.53 11.10 2.05
N HIS A 95 -6.27 10.08 2.48
CA HIS A 95 -7.09 9.21 1.63
C HIS A 95 -8.54 9.66 1.52
N SER A 96 -8.97 10.64 2.32
CA SER A 96 -10.34 11.18 2.23
C SER A 96 -10.56 11.85 0.87
N THR A 97 -11.61 11.42 0.17
CA THR A 97 -12.02 12.05 -1.10
C THR A 97 -12.39 13.50 -0.91
N GLN A 98 -13.09 13.84 0.21
CA GLN A 98 -13.45 15.22 0.54
C GLN A 98 -12.23 16.11 0.72
N TYR A 99 -11.17 15.62 1.39
CA TYR A 99 -9.94 16.35 1.57
C TYR A 99 -9.21 16.55 0.24
N SER A 100 -9.03 15.47 -0.52
CA SER A 100 -8.30 15.50 -1.79
C SER A 100 -8.99 16.35 -2.86
N GLU A 101 -10.31 16.34 -2.93
CA GLU A 101 -11.10 17.18 -3.84
C GLU A 101 -11.06 18.65 -3.43
N ARG A 102 -11.27 18.95 -2.15
CA ARG A 102 -11.28 20.32 -1.64
C ARG A 102 -9.94 21.03 -1.81
N PHE A 103 -8.84 20.34 -1.62
CA PHE A 103 -7.49 20.88 -1.66
C PHE A 103 -6.69 20.45 -2.90
N ALA A 104 -7.37 19.99 -3.96
CA ALA A 104 -6.73 19.43 -5.16
C ALA A 104 -5.65 20.34 -5.76
N ASP A 105 -5.88 21.65 -5.81
CA ASP A 105 -4.93 22.60 -6.39
C ASP A 105 -3.79 22.96 -5.44
N ASP A 106 -4.01 22.93 -4.14
CA ASP A 106 -2.96 23.16 -3.14
C ASP A 106 -2.02 21.97 -3.03
N LEU A 107 -2.57 20.74 -3.11
CA LEU A 107 -1.82 19.48 -3.09
C LEU A 107 -0.86 19.33 -4.29
N LYS A 108 -1.12 20.03 -5.39
CA LYS A 108 -0.19 20.10 -6.53
C LYS A 108 1.00 21.03 -6.30
N LYS A 109 0.85 21.99 -5.38
CA LYS A 109 1.84 23.07 -5.18
C LYS A 109 2.72 22.86 -3.95
N SER A 110 2.17 22.22 -2.92
CA SER A 110 2.83 22.09 -1.62
C SER A 110 2.44 20.78 -0.91
N LEU A 111 3.21 20.43 0.11
CA LEU A 111 2.86 19.34 1.01
C LEU A 111 1.51 19.61 1.70
N PRO A 112 0.73 18.54 1.99
CA PRO A 112 -0.56 18.67 2.62
C PRO A 112 -0.49 19.38 3.98
N ARG A 113 -1.44 20.27 4.22
CA ARG A 113 -1.69 20.84 5.55
C ARG A 113 -2.77 20.03 6.23
N ILE A 114 -2.50 19.52 7.39
CA ILE A 114 -3.36 18.58 8.10
C ILE A 114 -4.27 19.33 9.08
N PRO A 115 -5.57 19.48 8.80
CA PRO A 115 -6.51 20.01 9.79
C PRO A 115 -6.77 18.99 10.89
N ILE A 116 -7.01 19.45 12.10
CA ILE A 116 -7.55 18.62 13.18
C ILE A 116 -9.07 18.82 13.16
N VAL A 117 -9.82 17.81 12.72
CA VAL A 117 -11.29 17.90 12.60
C VAL A 117 -11.96 17.55 13.91
N ASP A 118 -13.10 18.20 14.21
CA ASP A 118 -13.75 18.15 15.52
C ASP A 118 -14.52 16.84 15.82
N ASN A 119 -14.70 15.96 14.82
CA ASN A 119 -15.47 14.71 14.95
C ASN A 119 -14.74 13.53 14.33
N MET A 120 -13.68 13.06 14.96
CA MET A 120 -13.19 11.71 14.69
C MET A 120 -13.94 10.73 15.60
N GLN A 121 -15.01 10.16 15.10
CA GLN A 121 -15.36 8.83 15.56
C GLN A 121 -14.28 7.91 14.97
N THR A 122 -13.34 7.51 15.81
CA THR A 122 -12.43 6.41 15.50
C THR A 122 -13.32 5.18 15.29
N THR A 123 -13.70 4.92 14.04
CA THR A 123 -14.51 3.76 13.66
C THR A 123 -13.70 2.48 13.67
N GLY A 124 -12.53 2.48 14.25
CA GLY A 124 -11.70 1.30 14.42
C GLY A 124 -11.58 0.93 15.89
N GLN A 125 -12.02 -0.25 16.28
CA GLN A 125 -11.44 -0.93 17.42
C GLN A 125 -9.92 -1.04 17.18
N ASP A 126 -9.11 -1.02 18.24
CA ASP A 126 -7.62 -0.97 18.23
C ASP A 126 -6.89 -1.92 17.25
N GLY A 127 -7.62 -2.76 16.52
CA GLY A 127 -7.11 -3.69 15.51
C GLY A 127 -7.05 -3.17 14.07
N ASP A 128 -7.81 -2.15 13.68
CA ASP A 128 -7.95 -1.77 12.26
C ASP A 128 -6.74 -0.98 11.75
N TYR A 129 -6.06 -0.24 12.61
CA TYR A 129 -4.81 0.45 12.23
C TYR A 129 -3.59 -0.49 12.15
N ALA A 130 -3.58 -1.56 12.93
CA ALA A 130 -2.59 -2.62 12.83
C ALA A 130 -2.66 -3.34 11.48
N PHE A 131 -3.79 -3.22 10.77
CA PHE A 131 -4.02 -3.86 9.49
C PHE A 131 -3.04 -3.41 8.40
N PHE A 132 -2.76 -2.10 8.29
CA PHE A 132 -1.75 -1.61 7.33
C PHE A 132 -0.32 -2.02 7.71
N ALA A 133 -0.09 -2.33 8.98
CA ALA A 133 1.23 -2.72 9.49
C ALA A 133 1.52 -4.22 9.38
N THR A 134 0.48 -5.05 9.31
CA THR A 134 0.60 -6.51 9.42
C THR A 134 -0.21 -7.26 8.37
N MET A 135 -0.16 -6.85 7.09
CA MET A 135 -0.80 -7.66 6.05
C MET A 135 -0.11 -9.02 5.94
N PRO A 136 -0.71 -10.10 6.45
CA PRO A 136 -0.25 -11.42 6.07
C PRO A 136 -0.61 -11.63 4.60
N MET A 137 0.31 -12.14 3.81
CA MET A 137 0.11 -12.52 2.40
C MET A 137 -1.05 -13.51 2.18
N LEU A 138 -1.71 -13.94 3.24
CA LEU A 138 -2.77 -14.96 3.24
C LEU A 138 -4.20 -14.40 3.13
N ALA A 139 -4.38 -13.09 3.00
CA ALA A 139 -5.72 -12.47 3.10
C ALA A 139 -6.59 -12.56 1.82
N TYR A 140 -6.09 -13.12 0.72
CA TYR A 140 -6.84 -13.21 -0.56
C TYR A 140 -8.12 -14.07 -0.49
N ARG A 141 -8.26 -14.93 0.54
CA ARG A 141 -9.46 -15.77 0.72
C ARG A 141 -10.71 -14.99 1.15
N PHE A 142 -10.58 -13.76 1.64
CA PHE A 142 -11.69 -13.03 2.26
C PHE A 142 -12.67 -12.38 1.28
N PHE A 143 -12.31 -12.17 0.02
CA PHE A 143 -13.15 -11.44 -0.94
C PHE A 143 -13.79 -12.32 -2.03
N GLY A 144 -13.75 -13.65 -1.88
CA GLY A 144 -14.34 -14.55 -2.85
C GLY A 144 -13.60 -14.59 -4.20
N VAL A 145 -12.39 -14.05 -4.24
CA VAL A 145 -11.51 -14.13 -5.42
C VAL A 145 -11.18 -15.58 -5.68
N LYS A 146 -11.40 -16.03 -6.91
CA LYS A 146 -11.09 -17.38 -7.38
C LYS A 146 -9.87 -17.34 -8.29
N VAL A 147 -8.90 -18.17 -8.02
CA VAL A 147 -7.77 -18.40 -8.91
C VAL A 147 -8.00 -19.72 -9.62
N SER A 148 -8.09 -19.69 -10.94
CA SER A 148 -8.19 -20.87 -11.81
C SER A 148 -6.81 -21.20 -12.36
N GLY A 149 -6.50 -22.45 -12.43
CA GLY A 149 -5.19 -23.01 -12.80
C GLY A 149 -4.69 -23.93 -11.71
N ASP A 150 -3.69 -24.72 -12.00
CA ASP A 150 -3.08 -25.61 -11.03
C ASP A 150 -2.19 -24.80 -10.08
N ILE A 151 -2.80 -24.31 -8.98
CA ILE A 151 -2.11 -23.53 -7.97
C ILE A 151 -1.79 -24.36 -6.72
N ASP A 152 -2.18 -25.63 -6.68
CA ASP A 152 -1.96 -26.53 -5.54
C ASP A 152 -0.48 -26.94 -5.39
N ILE A 153 0.37 -26.51 -6.33
CA ILE A 153 1.83 -26.56 -6.21
C ILE A 153 2.36 -25.59 -5.10
N TRP A 154 1.54 -25.30 -4.12
CA TRP A 154 1.84 -24.32 -3.04
C TRP A 154 3.01 -24.69 -2.16
N GLN A 155 3.28 -26.00 -2.04
CA GLN A 155 4.26 -26.56 -1.14
C GLN A 155 5.44 -27.20 -1.85
N SER A 156 5.48 -27.11 -3.20
CA SER A 156 6.57 -27.68 -3.94
C SER A 156 7.83 -26.81 -3.80
N GLU A 157 8.91 -27.48 -3.55
CA GLU A 157 10.23 -26.92 -3.64
C GLU A 157 10.44 -26.21 -4.98
N TRP A 158 11.34 -25.23 -5.02
CA TRP A 158 11.73 -24.56 -6.25
C TRP A 158 12.14 -25.59 -7.30
N THR A 159 11.51 -25.57 -8.45
CA THR A 159 11.88 -26.32 -9.64
C THR A 159 11.70 -25.45 -10.89
N ASP A 160 12.41 -25.78 -11.97
CA ASP A 160 12.22 -25.07 -13.25
C ASP A 160 10.76 -25.17 -13.74
N ALA A 161 10.09 -26.28 -13.48
CA ALA A 161 8.68 -26.48 -13.84
C ALA A 161 7.75 -25.55 -13.07
N THR A 162 7.94 -25.41 -11.74
CA THR A 162 7.14 -24.47 -10.92
C THR A 162 7.39 -23.02 -11.31
N TYR A 163 8.63 -22.67 -11.60
CA TYR A 163 8.98 -21.34 -12.10
C TYR A 163 8.27 -21.04 -13.43
N GLN A 164 8.33 -21.95 -14.42
CA GLN A 164 7.67 -21.77 -15.71
C GLN A 164 6.15 -21.64 -15.57
N HIS A 165 5.52 -22.41 -14.67
CA HIS A 165 4.10 -22.35 -14.42
C HIS A 165 3.63 -20.98 -13.90
N PHE A 166 4.41 -20.35 -13.01
CA PHE A 166 4.11 -19.05 -12.42
C PHE A 166 4.76 -17.87 -13.14
N ALA A 167 5.65 -18.12 -14.10
CA ALA A 167 6.29 -17.05 -14.84
C ALA A 167 5.26 -16.19 -15.56
N MET A 168 5.44 -14.87 -15.45
CA MET A 168 4.53 -13.88 -16.00
C MET A 168 5.19 -13.19 -17.18
N GLU A 169 4.45 -12.98 -18.25
CA GLU A 169 4.88 -12.21 -19.42
C GLU A 169 4.16 -10.86 -19.47
N LYS A 170 2.83 -10.92 -19.50
CA LYS A 170 1.97 -9.74 -19.51
C LYS A 170 0.57 -10.08 -19.01
N MET A 171 0.18 -9.49 -17.90
CA MET A 171 -1.19 -9.60 -17.39
C MET A 171 -2.16 -8.81 -18.26
N ARG A 172 -3.38 -9.31 -18.41
CA ARG A 172 -4.44 -8.71 -19.23
C ARG A 172 -5.79 -8.90 -18.59
N PHE A 173 -6.70 -7.95 -18.79
CA PHE A 173 -8.10 -8.17 -18.51
C PHE A 173 -8.68 -9.15 -19.52
N ALA A 174 -9.58 -10.02 -19.08
CA ALA A 174 -10.42 -10.77 -19.99
C ALA A 174 -11.28 -9.80 -20.82
N LYS A 175 -11.87 -10.29 -21.89
CA LYS A 175 -12.73 -9.49 -22.74
C LYS A 175 -14.15 -10.06 -22.72
N VAL A 176 -15.13 -9.19 -22.60
CA VAL A 176 -16.55 -9.51 -22.67
C VAL A 176 -17.21 -8.61 -23.72
N ARG A 177 -18.31 -9.06 -24.32
CA ARG A 177 -19.12 -8.22 -25.20
C ARG A 177 -20.09 -7.42 -24.37
N ASP A 178 -20.12 -6.10 -24.60
CA ASP A 178 -21.13 -5.22 -24.02
C ASP A 178 -22.49 -5.40 -24.71
N GLU A 179 -23.52 -4.70 -24.24
CA GLU A 179 -24.87 -4.72 -24.78
C GLU A 179 -24.95 -4.34 -26.28
N LYS A 180 -23.93 -3.62 -26.78
CA LYS A 180 -23.80 -3.20 -28.18
C LYS A 180 -22.94 -4.17 -29.00
N GLY A 181 -22.53 -5.31 -28.41
CA GLY A 181 -21.71 -6.31 -29.07
C GLY A 181 -20.22 -5.97 -29.19
N LYS A 182 -19.76 -4.83 -28.64
CA LYS A 182 -18.37 -4.41 -28.66
C LYS A 182 -17.57 -5.15 -27.58
N LEU A 183 -16.33 -5.54 -27.91
CA LEU A 183 -15.43 -6.15 -26.96
C LEU A 183 -14.88 -5.10 -26.00
N VAL A 184 -15.18 -5.24 -24.72
CA VAL A 184 -14.71 -4.40 -23.61
C VAL A 184 -13.90 -5.22 -22.61
N ALA A 185 -13.08 -4.57 -21.81
CA ALA A 185 -12.30 -5.21 -20.75
C ALA A 185 -13.22 -5.63 -19.60
N ASP A 186 -13.16 -6.89 -19.22
CA ASP A 186 -13.80 -7.41 -18.01
C ASP A 186 -12.84 -7.25 -16.82
N LYS A 187 -13.05 -6.22 -16.03
CA LYS A 187 -12.22 -5.95 -14.84
C LYS A 187 -12.45 -6.93 -13.69
N SER A 188 -13.49 -7.77 -13.75
CA SER A 188 -13.69 -8.83 -12.76
C SER A 188 -12.75 -10.02 -12.96
N LYS A 189 -12.03 -10.05 -14.10
CA LYS A 189 -11.20 -11.19 -14.50
C LYS A 189 -9.87 -10.73 -15.09
N ILE A 190 -8.75 -11.19 -14.47
CA ILE A 190 -7.38 -10.98 -14.96
C ILE A 190 -6.81 -12.31 -15.45
N ILE A 191 -6.37 -12.33 -16.69
CA ILE A 191 -5.53 -13.39 -17.25
C ILE A 191 -4.10 -13.08 -16.81
N TYR A 192 -3.60 -13.85 -15.84
CA TYR A 192 -2.26 -13.66 -15.28
C TYR A 192 -1.19 -14.13 -16.29
N ASN A 193 -1.31 -15.36 -16.77
CA ASN A 193 -0.47 -15.94 -17.83
C ASN A 193 -1.29 -16.98 -18.65
N GLY A 194 -0.63 -17.87 -19.39
CA GLY A 194 -1.29 -18.92 -20.17
C GLY A 194 -1.95 -20.02 -19.34
N HIS A 195 -1.61 -20.13 -18.07
CA HIS A 195 -2.06 -21.20 -17.16
C HIS A 195 -2.99 -20.70 -16.06
N ILE A 196 -2.80 -19.47 -15.61
CA ILE A 196 -3.44 -18.91 -14.41
C ILE A 196 -4.37 -17.77 -14.79
N THR A 197 -5.59 -17.82 -14.27
CA THR A 197 -6.57 -16.75 -14.38
C THR A 197 -7.15 -16.44 -13.00
N ILE A 198 -7.31 -15.15 -12.68
CA ILE A 198 -7.89 -14.65 -11.44
C ILE A 198 -9.29 -14.14 -11.76
N GLU A 199 -10.29 -14.68 -11.08
CA GLU A 199 -11.71 -14.41 -11.31
C GLU A 199 -12.38 -13.85 -10.05
N ASN A 200 -13.57 -13.27 -10.23
CA ASN A 200 -14.36 -12.67 -9.16
C ASN A 200 -13.63 -11.54 -8.43
N ILE A 201 -12.85 -10.74 -9.17
CA ILE A 201 -12.19 -9.57 -8.60
C ILE A 201 -13.26 -8.51 -8.29
N PRO A 202 -13.41 -8.07 -7.04
CA PRO A 202 -14.37 -7.04 -6.70
C PRO A 202 -14.04 -5.73 -7.41
N LEU A 203 -15.02 -5.13 -8.11
CA LEU A 203 -14.79 -3.89 -8.87
C LEU A 203 -14.31 -2.74 -7.99
N LYS A 204 -14.73 -2.71 -6.72
CA LYS A 204 -14.23 -1.73 -5.73
C LYS A 204 -12.71 -1.74 -5.56
N ALA A 205 -12.01 -2.86 -5.86
CA ALA A 205 -10.55 -2.89 -5.79
C ALA A 205 -9.88 -1.90 -6.74
N TYR A 206 -10.57 -1.46 -7.79
CA TYR A 206 -10.09 -0.47 -8.74
C TYR A 206 -10.32 0.98 -8.31
N GLU A 207 -11.08 1.21 -7.24
CA GLU A 207 -11.32 2.53 -6.66
C GLU A 207 -10.13 3.01 -5.81
N HIS A 208 -9.27 2.09 -5.37
CA HIS A 208 -8.02 2.44 -4.70
C HIS A 208 -7.02 3.00 -5.72
N ILE A 209 -7.01 4.31 -5.85
CA ILE A 209 -6.17 5.03 -6.81
C ILE A 209 -4.83 5.39 -6.18
N VAL A 210 -3.76 5.00 -6.84
CA VAL A 210 -2.38 5.31 -6.47
C VAL A 210 -1.71 6.03 -7.62
N ASN A 211 -1.43 7.32 -7.44
CA ASN A 211 -0.76 8.13 -8.45
C ASN A 211 -1.49 8.11 -9.81
N GLY A 212 -2.80 8.33 -9.79
CA GLY A 212 -3.67 8.47 -10.97
C GLY A 212 -4.11 7.20 -11.67
N LYS A 213 -3.76 6.02 -11.15
CA LYS A 213 -4.23 4.70 -11.62
C LYS A 213 -4.61 3.82 -10.45
N SER A 214 -5.45 2.82 -10.69
CA SER A 214 -5.72 1.84 -9.64
C SER A 214 -4.46 1.07 -9.27
N ALA A 215 -4.35 0.69 -7.99
CA ALA A 215 -3.20 -0.07 -7.49
C ALA A 215 -3.00 -1.38 -8.27
N LEU A 216 -4.10 -2.05 -8.66
CA LEU A 216 -4.06 -3.27 -9.46
C LEU A 216 -3.46 -3.03 -10.84
N GLU A 217 -3.97 -2.02 -11.57
CA GLU A 217 -3.47 -1.69 -12.92
C GLU A 217 -1.98 -1.30 -12.86
N ARG A 218 -1.56 -0.68 -11.77
CA ARG A 218 -0.16 -0.33 -11.55
C ARG A 218 0.72 -1.58 -11.41
N VAL A 219 0.28 -2.58 -10.64
CA VAL A 219 1.00 -3.86 -10.52
C VAL A 219 1.06 -4.57 -11.86
N MET A 220 -0.08 -4.65 -12.58
CA MET A 220 -0.13 -5.28 -13.89
C MET A 220 0.86 -4.65 -14.90
N GLU A 221 0.98 -3.33 -14.89
CA GLU A 221 1.93 -2.61 -15.76
C GLU A 221 3.39 -2.83 -15.32
N ARG A 222 3.66 -2.74 -14.02
CA ARG A 222 5.02 -2.83 -13.47
C ARG A 222 5.64 -4.21 -13.71
N TYR A 223 4.83 -5.24 -13.57
CA TYR A 223 5.27 -6.63 -13.73
C TYR A 223 5.04 -7.15 -15.17
N THR A 224 5.12 -6.28 -16.17
CA THR A 224 5.13 -6.68 -17.59
C THR A 224 6.57 -6.81 -18.08
N VAL A 225 6.86 -7.92 -18.75
CA VAL A 225 8.14 -8.09 -19.44
C VAL A 225 8.25 -7.09 -20.58
N THR A 226 9.27 -6.27 -20.57
CA THR A 226 9.53 -5.26 -21.60
C THR A 226 10.98 -5.35 -22.08
N ILE A 227 11.19 -4.99 -23.34
CA ILE A 227 12.52 -4.92 -23.94
C ILE A 227 12.76 -3.47 -24.35
N ASN A 228 13.80 -2.86 -23.81
CA ASN A 228 14.26 -1.57 -24.28
C ASN A 228 14.89 -1.75 -25.67
N LYS A 229 14.24 -1.22 -26.70
CA LYS A 229 14.67 -1.42 -28.09
C LYS A 229 16.02 -0.78 -28.43
N ALA A 230 16.37 0.31 -27.74
CA ALA A 230 17.63 1.02 -27.98
C ALA A 230 18.83 0.26 -27.42
N PHE A 231 18.68 -0.33 -26.25
CA PHE A 231 19.77 -1.00 -25.54
C PHE A 231 19.66 -2.53 -25.53
N GLN A 232 18.57 -3.10 -26.10
CA GLN A 232 18.25 -4.52 -26.07
C GLN A 232 18.21 -5.11 -24.64
N ILE A 233 17.97 -4.26 -23.63
CA ILE A 233 17.90 -4.68 -22.24
C ILE A 233 16.47 -5.17 -21.98
N LYS A 234 16.35 -6.42 -21.57
CA LYS A 234 15.09 -7.03 -21.12
C LYS A 234 14.85 -6.67 -19.66
N ASN A 235 13.71 -6.04 -19.36
CA ASN A 235 13.20 -5.97 -17.99
C ASN A 235 12.49 -7.28 -17.69
N GLY A 236 13.10 -8.10 -16.84
CA GLY A 236 12.61 -9.42 -16.47
C GLY A 236 12.05 -9.45 -15.06
N PRO A 237 10.78 -9.06 -14.82
CA PRO A 237 10.22 -9.06 -13.46
C PRO A 237 10.22 -10.45 -12.82
N ASN A 238 10.32 -11.52 -13.60
CA ASN A 238 10.46 -12.89 -13.11
C ASN A 238 11.89 -13.21 -12.60
N ASP A 239 12.89 -12.40 -12.92
CA ASP A 239 14.29 -12.67 -12.53
C ASP A 239 14.41 -12.66 -10.99
N TRP A 240 13.70 -11.73 -10.33
CA TRP A 240 13.63 -11.69 -8.87
C TRP A 240 13.06 -12.98 -8.25
N GLN A 241 11.99 -13.54 -8.87
CA GLN A 241 11.41 -14.81 -8.44
C GLN A 241 12.42 -15.95 -8.52
N LYS A 242 13.24 -15.94 -9.57
CA LYS A 242 14.28 -16.94 -9.79
C LYS A 242 15.43 -16.81 -8.80
N GLU A 243 15.92 -15.58 -8.59
CA GLU A 243 17.01 -15.29 -7.66
C GLU A 243 16.68 -15.63 -6.20
N HIS A 244 15.40 -15.50 -5.82
CA HIS A 244 14.93 -15.71 -4.44
C HIS A 244 14.17 -17.04 -4.26
N GLU A 245 14.14 -17.88 -5.28
CA GLU A 245 13.44 -19.17 -5.27
C GLU A 245 11.96 -19.04 -4.85
N GLN A 246 11.29 -17.96 -5.27
CA GLN A 246 9.90 -17.67 -4.95
C GLN A 246 9.04 -17.57 -6.22
N PRO A 247 8.67 -18.70 -6.82
CA PRO A 247 7.99 -18.72 -8.13
C PRO A 247 6.63 -17.99 -8.13
N ARG A 248 5.94 -17.94 -6.99
CA ARG A 248 4.61 -17.36 -6.85
C ARG A 248 4.59 -15.89 -6.45
N TYR A 249 5.75 -15.27 -6.21
CA TYR A 249 5.83 -13.92 -5.64
C TYR A 249 4.93 -12.89 -6.34
N ILE A 250 4.96 -12.83 -7.68
CA ILE A 250 4.16 -11.84 -8.44
C ILE A 250 2.65 -12.13 -8.33
N LEU A 251 2.25 -13.41 -8.35
CA LEU A 251 0.86 -13.81 -8.16
C LEU A 251 0.36 -13.44 -6.76
N ASP A 252 1.13 -13.79 -5.73
CA ASP A 252 0.79 -13.51 -4.33
C ASP A 252 0.76 -12.00 -4.06
N LEU A 253 1.66 -11.23 -4.66
CA LEU A 253 1.64 -9.77 -4.61
C LEU A 253 0.34 -9.21 -5.21
N LEU A 254 -0.06 -9.67 -6.39
CA LEU A 254 -1.29 -9.20 -7.04
C LEU A 254 -2.52 -9.52 -6.18
N LEU A 255 -2.63 -10.73 -5.64
CA LEU A 255 -3.71 -11.15 -4.75
C LEU A 255 -3.74 -10.31 -3.46
N SER A 256 -2.57 -10.02 -2.91
CA SER A 256 -2.43 -9.15 -1.73
C SER A 256 -2.89 -7.72 -2.04
N VAL A 257 -2.56 -7.18 -3.21
CA VAL A 257 -2.98 -5.83 -3.64
C VAL A 257 -4.49 -5.77 -3.88
N ILE A 258 -5.13 -6.83 -4.42
CA ILE A 258 -6.60 -6.89 -4.53
C ILE A 258 -7.23 -6.76 -3.13
N THR A 259 -6.75 -7.54 -2.19
CA THR A 259 -7.26 -7.53 -0.81
C THR A 259 -7.04 -6.18 -0.13
N LEU A 260 -5.83 -5.64 -0.24
CA LEU A 260 -5.47 -4.32 0.30
C LEU A 260 -6.39 -3.24 -0.27
N SER A 261 -6.55 -3.23 -1.58
CA SER A 261 -7.38 -2.22 -2.26
C SER A 261 -8.83 -2.26 -1.79
N CYS A 262 -9.43 -3.45 -1.70
CA CYS A 262 -10.80 -3.59 -1.18
C CYS A 262 -10.94 -3.05 0.24
N LYS A 263 -10.03 -3.42 1.13
CA LYS A 263 -10.06 -2.97 2.53
C LYS A 263 -9.78 -1.47 2.67
N THR A 264 -8.85 -0.94 1.88
CA THR A 264 -8.59 0.51 1.86
C THR A 264 -9.85 1.28 1.46
N VAL A 265 -10.56 0.83 0.42
CA VAL A 265 -11.82 1.45 0.00
C VAL A 265 -12.90 1.33 1.09
N ASP A 266 -13.04 0.18 1.75
CA ASP A 266 -13.99 0.00 2.84
C ASP A 266 -13.71 0.98 4.00
N ILE A 267 -12.45 1.15 4.38
CA ILE A 267 -12.05 2.10 5.43
C ILE A 267 -12.34 3.54 4.98
N ILE A 268 -11.95 3.92 3.76
CA ILE A 268 -12.20 5.27 3.23
C ILE A 268 -13.71 5.59 3.22
N ASN A 269 -14.54 4.63 2.82
CA ASN A 269 -16.00 4.80 2.79
C ASN A 269 -16.63 4.86 4.19
N ALA A 270 -15.97 4.27 5.19
CA ALA A 270 -16.38 4.33 6.58
C ALA A 270 -15.92 5.62 7.30
N LEU A 271 -15.05 6.42 6.70
CA LEU A 271 -14.59 7.68 7.29
C LEU A 271 -15.76 8.64 7.52
N PRO A 272 -15.84 9.29 8.68
CA PRO A 272 -16.86 10.30 8.93
C PRO A 272 -16.70 11.47 7.96
N LYS A 273 -17.83 12.12 7.64
CA LYS A 273 -17.80 13.36 6.84
C LYS A 273 -16.96 14.39 7.57
N LEU A 274 -15.99 14.94 6.89
CA LEU A 274 -15.12 15.97 7.44
C LEU A 274 -15.91 17.29 7.56
N ASN A 275 -16.13 17.77 8.78
CA ASN A 275 -16.58 19.13 9.02
C ASN A 275 -15.36 20.06 8.95
N MET A 276 -15.06 20.54 7.74
CA MET A 276 -13.94 21.43 7.46
C MET A 276 -14.44 22.85 7.13
#